data_82d1f70e5ecc7e2165f9fe089ffa4fa0
#
_entry.id   82d1f70e5ecc7e2165f9fe089ffa4fa0
#
_cell.length_a   1.000
_cell.length_b   1.000
_cell.length_c   1.000
_cell.angle_alpha   90.00
_cell.angle_beta   90.00
_cell.angle_gamma   90.00
#
_symmetry.space_group_name_H-M   'P 1'
#
loop_
_entity.id
_entity.type
_entity.pdbx_description
1 polymer ?
#
loop_
_entity_poly.entity_id
_entity_poly.type
_entity_poly.pdbx_seq_one_letter_code
_entity_poly.pdbx_strand_id
1 'polypeptide(L)'
;MKNISVFCGAHEGNNPRYAEDAKKIGEILAAKGINVVFGGGNVGLMKIVSDAALDNGVDAIGIGLESLHNLELVNPRLKNQIITKTLLDRKDEFMKRSDAFIVLPGGVGSLDELAELMANNQLGLINKPVGLLNTEGYYDHLLAWMRKAVEEDFITEANFNDLIVSSSCEDLINLIIENERPDNDDWTKRLGL
;
A
#
# COMPACT_ATOMS: atom_id res chain seq x y z
N MET A 1 -4.55 -14.11 -4.69
CA MET A 1 -4.51 -13.10 -3.59
C MET A 1 -5.92 -12.92 -3.05
N LYS A 2 -6.06 -12.75 -1.73
CA LYS A 2 -7.35 -12.54 -1.05
C LYS A 2 -7.49 -11.11 -0.53
N ASN A 3 -6.43 -10.55 -0.01
CA ASN A 3 -6.42 -9.24 0.61
C ASN A 3 -5.22 -8.41 0.09
N ILE A 4 -5.47 -7.15 -0.24
CA ILE A 4 -4.40 -6.18 -0.58
C ILE A 4 -4.52 -4.99 0.37
N SER A 5 -3.39 -4.60 1.00
CA SER A 5 -3.34 -3.35 1.75
C SER A 5 -3.19 -2.16 0.82
N VAL A 6 -3.96 -1.12 1.08
CA VAL A 6 -3.89 0.16 0.37
C VAL A 6 -3.52 1.27 1.36
N PHE A 7 -2.33 1.82 1.19
CA PHE A 7 -1.82 2.98 1.93
C PHE A 7 -2.00 4.25 1.10
N CYS A 8 -2.57 5.28 1.67
CA CYS A 8 -2.90 6.50 0.95
C CYS A 8 -3.09 7.69 1.88
N GLY A 9 -3.26 8.88 1.30
CA GLY A 9 -3.45 10.11 2.06
C GLY A 9 -4.72 10.14 2.91
N ALA A 10 -4.61 10.72 4.13
CA ALA A 10 -5.75 11.12 4.96
C ALA A 10 -6.47 12.37 4.41
N HIS A 11 -5.95 12.97 3.34
CA HIS A 11 -6.54 14.04 2.56
C HIS A 11 -6.63 13.61 1.10
N GLU A 12 -7.50 14.25 0.32
CA GLU A 12 -7.69 13.94 -1.11
C GLU A 12 -6.58 14.53 -1.98
N GLY A 13 -5.86 15.53 -1.47
CA GLY A 13 -4.91 16.31 -2.25
C GLY A 13 -5.61 17.37 -3.13
N ASN A 14 -4.83 18.15 -3.85
CA ASN A 14 -5.36 19.24 -4.67
C ASN A 14 -5.72 18.82 -6.11
N ASN A 15 -5.14 17.69 -6.57
CA ASN A 15 -5.45 17.17 -7.90
C ASN A 15 -6.58 16.13 -7.80
N PRO A 16 -7.71 16.33 -8.48
CA PRO A 16 -8.86 15.42 -8.42
C PRO A 16 -8.50 14.01 -8.91
N ARG A 17 -7.45 13.88 -9.71
CA ARG A 17 -6.96 12.59 -10.21
C ARG A 17 -6.60 11.61 -9.08
N TYR A 18 -6.13 12.10 -7.93
CA TYR A 18 -5.82 11.23 -6.79
C TYR A 18 -7.07 10.53 -6.23
N ALA A 19 -8.18 11.27 -6.12
CA ALA A 19 -9.46 10.72 -5.68
C ALA A 19 -10.06 9.75 -6.72
N GLU A 20 -9.96 10.09 -8.01
CA GLU A 20 -10.40 9.22 -9.12
C GLU A 20 -9.64 7.89 -9.10
N ASP A 21 -8.32 7.93 -8.98
CA ASP A 21 -7.48 6.73 -8.96
C ASP A 21 -7.71 5.90 -7.69
N ALA A 22 -7.89 6.52 -6.52
CA ALA A 22 -8.24 5.81 -5.28
C ALA A 22 -9.57 5.06 -5.42
N LYS A 23 -10.59 5.69 -6.00
CA LYS A 23 -11.86 5.05 -6.31
C LYS A 23 -11.67 3.88 -7.27
N LYS A 24 -10.94 4.09 -8.34
CA LYS A 24 -10.67 3.10 -9.37
C LYS A 24 -9.92 1.87 -8.82
N ILE A 25 -8.94 2.06 -7.94
CA ILE A 25 -8.26 0.96 -7.23
C ILE A 25 -9.28 0.11 -6.46
N GLY A 26 -10.17 0.73 -5.67
CA GLY A 26 -11.21 0.01 -4.94
C GLY A 26 -12.14 -0.79 -5.86
N GLU A 27 -12.58 -0.19 -6.97
CA GLU A 27 -13.43 -0.84 -7.98
C GLU A 27 -12.74 -2.03 -8.66
N ILE A 28 -11.46 -1.89 -9.07
CA ILE A 28 -10.71 -2.98 -9.73
C ILE A 28 -10.45 -4.13 -8.76
N LEU A 29 -10.07 -3.85 -7.52
CA LEU A 29 -9.86 -4.88 -6.50
C LEU A 29 -11.17 -5.65 -6.24
N ALA A 30 -12.29 -4.95 -6.13
CA ALA A 30 -13.60 -5.56 -5.98
C ALA A 30 -13.98 -6.44 -7.18
N ALA A 31 -13.78 -5.95 -8.41
CA ALA A 31 -14.04 -6.75 -9.62
C ALA A 31 -13.22 -8.04 -9.70
N LYS A 32 -12.05 -8.08 -9.03
CA LYS A 32 -11.20 -9.27 -8.90
C LYS A 32 -11.50 -10.11 -7.65
N GLY A 33 -12.51 -9.73 -6.84
CA GLY A 33 -12.86 -10.41 -5.59
C GLY A 33 -11.81 -10.28 -4.48
N ILE A 34 -11.01 -9.21 -4.51
CA ILE A 34 -9.92 -8.93 -3.56
C ILE A 34 -10.39 -7.90 -2.55
N ASN A 35 -10.27 -8.22 -1.26
CA ASN A 35 -10.61 -7.31 -0.18
C ASN A 35 -9.56 -6.21 -0.02
N VAL A 36 -9.99 -5.04 0.45
CA VAL A 36 -9.11 -3.93 0.79
C VAL A 36 -8.79 -3.96 2.28
N VAL A 37 -7.50 -3.91 2.63
CA VAL A 37 -7.02 -3.64 4.00
C VAL A 37 -6.48 -2.22 4.03
N PHE A 38 -6.82 -1.42 5.04
CA PHE A 38 -6.42 0.00 5.06
C PHE A 38 -6.40 0.57 6.48
N GLY A 39 -6.06 1.83 6.63
CA GLY A 39 -5.93 2.50 7.92
C GLY A 39 -7.21 2.71 8.73
N GLY A 40 -8.36 2.30 8.21
CA GLY A 40 -9.66 2.35 8.91
C GLY A 40 -10.31 3.74 8.94
N GLY A 41 -9.64 4.78 8.46
CA GLY A 41 -10.11 6.16 8.51
C GLY A 41 -11.26 6.46 7.54
N ASN A 42 -12.21 7.31 7.98
CA ASN A 42 -13.34 7.82 7.17
C ASN A 42 -12.99 9.18 6.54
N VAL A 43 -11.76 9.35 6.07
CA VAL A 43 -11.24 10.63 5.57
C VAL A 43 -10.38 10.43 4.33
N GLY A 44 -10.33 11.46 3.47
CA GLY A 44 -9.45 11.54 2.31
C GLY A 44 -9.52 10.31 1.39
N LEU A 45 -8.40 9.92 0.84
CA LEU A 45 -8.31 8.78 -0.08
C LEU A 45 -8.64 7.44 0.61
N MET A 46 -8.42 7.30 1.93
CA MET A 46 -8.80 6.12 2.70
C MET A 46 -10.30 5.84 2.63
N LYS A 47 -11.12 6.88 2.81
CA LYS A 47 -12.58 6.77 2.67
C LYS A 47 -12.97 6.37 1.25
N ILE A 48 -12.39 7.02 0.26
CA ILE A 48 -12.75 6.81 -1.16
C ILE A 48 -12.47 5.36 -1.58
N VAL A 49 -11.28 4.84 -1.30
CA VAL A 49 -10.90 3.47 -1.70
C VAL A 49 -11.73 2.42 -0.96
N SER A 50 -11.98 2.61 0.35
CA SER A 50 -12.77 1.66 1.14
C SER A 50 -14.25 1.67 0.76
N ASP A 51 -14.84 2.85 0.52
CA ASP A 51 -16.22 2.96 0.06
C ASP A 51 -16.39 2.33 -1.33
N ALA A 52 -15.46 2.56 -2.26
CA ALA A 52 -15.49 1.94 -3.58
C ALA A 52 -15.43 0.41 -3.52
N ALA A 53 -14.61 -0.16 -2.64
CA ALA A 53 -14.55 -1.60 -2.42
C ALA A 53 -15.88 -2.16 -1.86
N LEU A 54 -16.42 -1.52 -0.81
CA LEU A 54 -17.69 -1.91 -0.18
C LEU A 54 -18.89 -1.79 -1.13
N ASP A 55 -18.95 -0.72 -1.93
CA ASP A 55 -20.02 -0.49 -2.91
C ASP A 55 -20.04 -1.56 -4.01
N ASN A 56 -18.89 -2.17 -4.30
CA ASN A 56 -18.73 -3.22 -5.30
C ASN A 56 -18.64 -4.64 -4.71
N GLY A 57 -19.00 -4.82 -3.43
CA GLY A 57 -19.33 -6.11 -2.83
C GLY A 57 -18.17 -6.91 -2.23
N VAL A 58 -16.99 -6.30 -2.06
CA VAL A 58 -15.90 -6.90 -1.28
C VAL A 58 -15.75 -6.25 0.09
N ASP A 59 -15.07 -6.93 1.02
CA ASP A 59 -14.84 -6.39 2.35
C ASP A 59 -13.73 -5.33 2.36
N ALA A 60 -13.92 -4.33 3.23
CA ALA A 60 -12.86 -3.41 3.64
C ALA A 60 -12.53 -3.67 5.12
N ILE A 61 -11.26 -3.91 5.42
CA ILE A 61 -10.76 -4.23 6.76
C ILE A 61 -9.95 -3.03 7.25
N GLY A 62 -10.43 -2.36 8.29
CA GLY A 62 -9.75 -1.22 8.89
C GLY A 62 -8.79 -1.64 9.98
N ILE A 63 -7.54 -1.17 9.94
CA ILE A 63 -6.55 -1.34 11.02
C ILE A 63 -6.24 0.03 11.63
N GLY A 64 -6.86 0.32 12.76
CA GLY A 64 -6.78 1.59 13.46
C GLY A 64 -5.87 1.55 14.69
N LEU A 65 -5.55 2.75 15.20
CA LEU A 65 -4.91 2.96 16.49
C LEU A 65 -5.95 3.33 17.54
N GLU A 66 -5.81 2.79 18.74
CA GLU A 66 -6.67 3.11 19.89
C GLU A 66 -6.71 4.62 20.17
N SER A 67 -5.57 5.29 20.07
CA SER A 67 -5.46 6.74 20.28
C SER A 67 -6.24 7.59 19.25
N LEU A 68 -6.48 7.06 18.05
CA LEU A 68 -7.23 7.73 16.98
C LEU A 68 -8.69 7.27 16.92
N HIS A 69 -9.01 6.12 17.47
CA HIS A 69 -10.35 5.54 17.47
C HIS A 69 -11.39 6.45 18.17
N ASN A 70 -10.98 7.07 19.26
CA ASN A 70 -11.81 8.00 20.03
C ASN A 70 -12.10 9.33 19.32
N LEU A 71 -11.49 9.60 18.17
CA LEU A 71 -11.70 10.83 17.38
C LEU A 71 -12.81 10.68 16.32
N GLU A 72 -13.57 9.57 16.36
CA GLU A 72 -14.66 9.27 15.40
C GLU A 72 -14.23 9.27 13.92
N LEU A 73 -12.94 9.11 13.66
CA LEU A 73 -12.38 9.11 12.29
C LEU A 73 -12.51 7.76 11.58
N VAL A 74 -13.23 6.83 12.17
CA VAL A 74 -13.40 5.47 11.66
C VAL A 74 -14.52 5.42 10.63
N ASN A 75 -14.32 4.66 9.54
CA ASN A 75 -15.37 4.44 8.56
C ASN A 75 -16.51 3.61 9.18
N PRO A 76 -17.74 4.17 9.36
CA PRO A 76 -18.84 3.49 10.04
C PRO A 76 -19.42 2.30 9.26
N ARG A 77 -19.06 2.15 7.98
CA ARG A 77 -19.50 1.05 7.11
C ARG A 77 -18.70 -0.24 7.31
N LEU A 78 -17.58 -0.19 8.04
CA LEU A 78 -16.72 -1.36 8.25
C LEU A 78 -17.37 -2.38 9.17
N LYS A 79 -17.47 -3.61 8.71
CA LYS A 79 -17.85 -4.78 9.51
C LYS A 79 -16.67 -5.34 10.31
N ASN A 80 -15.48 -5.20 9.75
CA ASN A 80 -14.24 -5.75 10.30
C ASN A 80 -13.27 -4.62 10.62
N GLN A 81 -13.00 -4.44 11.92
CA GLN A 81 -12.08 -3.43 12.42
C GLN A 81 -11.15 -4.04 13.44
N ILE A 82 -9.88 -3.69 13.31
CA ILE A 82 -8.82 -4.13 14.21
C ILE A 82 -8.24 -2.88 14.85
N ILE A 83 -8.30 -2.82 16.18
CA ILE A 83 -7.74 -1.70 16.93
C ILE A 83 -6.46 -2.17 17.60
N THR A 84 -5.37 -1.48 17.31
CA THR A 84 -4.04 -1.75 17.83
C THR A 84 -3.63 -0.67 18.83
N LYS A 85 -2.71 -1.01 19.74
CA LYS A 85 -2.24 -0.08 20.78
C LYS A 85 -1.07 0.77 20.31
N THR A 86 -0.21 0.21 19.49
CA THR A 86 1.01 0.88 19.00
C THR A 86 1.04 0.92 17.48
N LEU A 87 1.84 1.83 16.92
CA LEU A 87 2.12 1.87 15.49
C LEU A 87 2.79 0.58 15.01
N LEU A 88 3.64 -0.02 15.83
CA LEU A 88 4.33 -1.27 15.50
C LEU A 88 3.33 -2.41 15.33
N ASP A 89 2.43 -2.61 16.31
CA ASP A 89 1.38 -3.63 16.21
C ASP A 89 0.49 -3.41 14.98
N ARG A 90 0.21 -2.14 14.64
CA ARG A 90 -0.59 -1.78 13.48
C ARG A 90 0.09 -2.20 12.18
N LYS A 91 1.37 -1.93 12.03
CA LYS A 91 2.17 -2.30 10.87
C LYS A 91 2.28 -3.82 10.73
N ASP A 92 2.48 -4.53 11.85
CA ASP A 92 2.46 -5.99 11.90
C ASP A 92 1.13 -6.58 11.40
N GLU A 93 -0.01 -5.99 11.80
CA GLU A 93 -1.32 -6.46 11.35
C GLU A 93 -1.52 -6.26 9.83
N PHE A 94 -1.01 -5.17 9.23
CA PHE A 94 -1.00 -5.01 7.78
C PHE A 94 -0.19 -6.11 7.10
N MET A 95 1.02 -6.38 7.59
CA MET A 95 1.90 -7.40 7.01
C MET A 95 1.31 -8.81 7.10
N LYS A 96 0.66 -9.16 8.23
CA LYS A 96 0.05 -10.48 8.44
C LYS A 96 -1.17 -10.72 7.57
N ARG A 97 -1.97 -9.70 7.29
CA ARG A 97 -3.28 -9.84 6.66
C ARG A 97 -3.29 -9.65 5.15
N SER A 98 -2.25 -9.11 4.58
CA SER A 98 -2.20 -8.77 3.16
C SER A 98 -1.28 -9.68 2.38
N ASP A 99 -1.71 -10.03 1.18
CA ASP A 99 -0.93 -10.81 0.23
C ASP A 99 -0.01 -9.91 -0.61
N ALA A 100 -0.39 -8.63 -0.74
CA ALA A 100 0.36 -7.59 -1.45
C ALA A 100 -0.02 -6.21 -0.90
N PHE A 101 0.70 -5.19 -1.34
CA PHE A 101 0.54 -3.81 -0.89
C PHE A 101 0.49 -2.84 -2.06
N ILE A 102 -0.37 -1.82 -1.97
CA ILE A 102 -0.44 -0.70 -2.90
C ILE A 102 -0.29 0.60 -2.13
N VAL A 103 0.58 1.47 -2.62
CA VAL A 103 0.77 2.82 -2.06
C VAL A 103 0.30 3.84 -3.10
N LEU A 104 -0.71 4.62 -2.75
CA LEU A 104 -1.23 5.74 -3.52
C LEU A 104 -0.60 7.05 -3.03
N PRO A 105 -0.80 8.18 -3.72
CA PRO A 105 -0.41 9.48 -3.22
C PRO A 105 -0.83 9.71 -1.77
N GLY A 106 0.08 10.21 -0.94
CA GLY A 106 -0.15 10.40 0.47
C GLY A 106 0.96 11.22 1.15
N GLY A 107 0.88 11.32 2.46
CA GLY A 107 1.84 12.07 3.27
C GLY A 107 2.94 11.21 3.88
N VAL A 108 3.45 11.70 5.02
CA VAL A 108 4.54 11.04 5.77
C VAL A 108 4.16 9.62 6.21
N GLY A 109 2.89 9.37 6.58
CA GLY A 109 2.43 8.02 6.95
C GLY A 109 2.55 7.04 5.79
N SER A 110 2.12 7.44 4.58
CA SER A 110 2.23 6.59 3.39
C SER A 110 3.69 6.33 2.99
N LEU A 111 4.58 7.33 3.21
CA LEU A 111 6.01 7.17 2.99
C LEU A 111 6.64 6.22 4.02
N ASP A 112 6.27 6.33 5.29
CA ASP A 112 6.72 5.44 6.37
C ASP A 112 6.31 3.98 6.07
N GLU A 113 5.06 3.75 5.67
CA GLU A 113 4.55 2.45 5.28
C GLU A 113 5.29 1.87 4.06
N LEU A 114 5.53 2.68 3.02
CA LEU A 114 6.31 2.27 1.85
C LEU A 114 7.74 1.88 2.21
N ALA A 115 8.43 2.73 2.97
CA ALA A 115 9.82 2.51 3.36
C ALA A 115 9.98 1.23 4.20
N GLU A 116 9.04 0.98 5.11
CA GLU A 116 9.03 -0.23 5.93
C GLU A 116 8.80 -1.49 5.10
N LEU A 117 7.84 -1.47 4.16
CA LEU A 117 7.60 -2.61 3.27
C LEU A 117 8.83 -2.94 2.42
N MET A 118 9.48 -1.91 1.87
CA MET A 118 10.71 -2.09 1.10
C MET A 118 11.83 -2.67 1.98
N ALA A 119 12.02 -2.13 3.20
CA ALA A 119 13.04 -2.64 4.12
C ALA A 119 12.75 -4.09 4.55
N ASN A 120 11.50 -4.44 4.86
CA ASN A 120 11.13 -5.81 5.23
C ASN A 120 11.30 -6.81 4.07
N ASN A 121 10.97 -6.43 2.83
CA ASN A 121 11.27 -7.24 1.65
C ASN A 121 12.78 -7.39 1.44
N GLN A 122 13.55 -6.31 1.60
CA GLN A 122 15.01 -6.32 1.46
C GLN A 122 15.67 -7.28 2.45
N LEU A 123 15.16 -7.32 3.69
CA LEU A 123 15.69 -8.18 4.76
C LEU A 123 15.10 -9.61 4.74
N GLY A 124 14.24 -9.93 3.78
CA GLY A 124 13.57 -11.23 3.71
C GLY A 124 12.58 -11.51 4.86
N LEU A 125 12.17 -10.47 5.59
CA LEU A 125 11.18 -10.59 6.67
C LEU A 125 9.77 -10.79 6.11
N ILE A 126 9.51 -10.25 4.92
CA ILE A 126 8.35 -10.56 4.08
C ILE A 126 8.83 -10.86 2.66
N ASN A 127 7.98 -11.53 1.87
CA ASN A 127 8.20 -11.75 0.45
C ASN A 127 6.91 -11.48 -0.30
N LYS A 128 6.51 -10.19 -0.37
CA LYS A 128 5.21 -9.77 -0.89
C LYS A 128 5.34 -8.62 -1.88
N PRO A 129 4.57 -8.63 -2.98
CA PRO A 129 4.59 -7.54 -3.96
C PRO A 129 4.22 -6.20 -3.32
N VAL A 130 4.97 -5.16 -3.67
CA VAL A 130 4.70 -3.77 -3.29
C VAL A 130 4.57 -2.93 -4.55
N GLY A 131 3.41 -2.31 -4.74
CA GLY A 131 3.10 -1.45 -5.85
C GLY A 131 3.00 0.01 -5.43
N LEU A 132 3.56 0.91 -6.23
CA LEU A 132 3.49 2.36 -6.07
C LEU A 132 2.72 2.97 -7.23
N LEU A 133 1.56 3.55 -6.97
CA LEU A 133 0.81 4.27 -7.99
C LEU A 133 1.35 5.70 -8.12
N ASN A 134 2.05 5.95 -9.21
CA ASN A 134 2.67 7.26 -9.48
C ASN A 134 1.72 8.16 -10.29
N THR A 135 0.53 8.44 -9.74
CA THR A 135 -0.48 9.33 -10.32
C THR A 135 0.13 10.69 -10.60
N GLU A 136 0.08 11.14 -11.87
CA GLU A 136 0.54 12.46 -12.30
C GLU A 136 1.99 12.77 -11.85
N GLY A 137 2.84 11.75 -11.73
CA GLY A 137 4.23 11.92 -11.32
C GLY A 137 4.42 12.32 -9.85
N TYR A 138 3.43 12.07 -8.99
CA TYR A 138 3.48 12.45 -7.57
C TYR A 138 4.75 11.98 -6.86
N TYR A 139 5.23 10.80 -7.21
CA TYR A 139 6.42 10.18 -6.61
C TYR A 139 7.71 10.34 -7.44
N ASP A 140 7.71 11.14 -8.51
CA ASP A 140 8.89 11.30 -9.39
C ASP A 140 10.16 11.70 -8.62
N HIS A 141 10.06 12.63 -7.66
CA HIS A 141 11.20 13.05 -6.86
C HIS A 141 11.67 11.98 -5.87
N LEU A 142 10.75 11.18 -5.32
CA LEU A 142 11.10 10.03 -4.48
C LEU A 142 11.82 8.96 -5.29
N LEU A 143 11.30 8.63 -6.47
CA LEU A 143 11.92 7.67 -7.38
C LEU A 143 13.29 8.16 -7.86
N ALA A 144 13.44 9.45 -8.13
CA ALA A 144 14.72 10.06 -8.48
C ALA A 144 15.73 9.96 -7.33
N TRP A 145 15.28 10.20 -6.07
CA TRP A 145 16.13 10.00 -4.90
C TRP A 145 16.55 8.54 -4.75
N MET A 146 15.63 7.61 -4.91
CA MET A 146 15.93 6.17 -4.84
C MET A 146 16.92 5.76 -5.94
N ARG A 147 16.76 6.26 -7.15
CA ARG A 147 17.72 6.03 -8.25
C ARG A 147 19.10 6.59 -7.91
N LYS A 148 19.16 7.77 -7.30
CA LYS A 148 20.42 8.33 -6.80
C LYS A 148 21.06 7.44 -5.73
N ALA A 149 20.26 6.87 -4.84
CA ALA A 149 20.75 5.93 -3.82
C ALA A 149 21.31 4.63 -4.44
N VAL A 150 20.74 4.18 -5.56
CA VAL A 150 21.31 3.04 -6.33
C VAL A 150 22.66 3.44 -6.95
N GLU A 151 22.77 4.61 -7.57
CA GLU A 151 24.02 5.11 -8.15
C GLU A 151 25.16 5.23 -7.12
N GLU A 152 24.81 5.50 -5.86
CA GLU A 152 25.75 5.64 -4.74
C GLU A 152 25.93 4.34 -3.92
N ASP A 153 25.41 3.20 -4.40
CA ASP A 153 25.49 1.89 -3.74
C ASP A 153 24.81 1.80 -2.36
N PHE A 154 23.87 2.69 -2.04
CA PHE A 154 23.06 2.58 -0.81
C PHE A 154 21.85 1.67 -0.97
N ILE A 155 21.36 1.50 -2.20
CA ILE A 155 20.27 0.58 -2.56
C ILE A 155 20.76 -0.27 -3.73
N THR A 156 20.55 -1.58 -3.69
CA THR A 156 20.89 -2.42 -4.85
C THR A 156 19.89 -2.23 -5.99
N GLU A 157 20.31 -2.42 -7.23
CA GLU A 157 19.44 -2.38 -8.40
C GLU A 157 18.28 -3.38 -8.25
N ALA A 158 18.55 -4.56 -7.66
CA ALA A 158 17.53 -5.57 -7.37
C ALA A 158 16.44 -5.06 -6.43
N ASN A 159 16.82 -4.38 -5.34
CA ASN A 159 15.87 -3.78 -4.40
C ASN A 159 15.04 -2.65 -5.02
N PHE A 160 15.66 -1.81 -5.85
CA PHE A 160 14.95 -0.76 -6.55
C PHE A 160 13.91 -1.36 -7.50
N ASN A 161 14.29 -2.38 -8.27
CA ASN A 161 13.41 -3.04 -9.24
C ASN A 161 12.36 -3.95 -8.59
N ASP A 162 12.48 -4.25 -7.30
CA ASP A 162 11.47 -4.98 -6.52
C ASP A 162 10.19 -4.16 -6.28
N LEU A 163 10.30 -2.83 -6.33
CA LEU A 163 9.16 -1.93 -6.27
C LEU A 163 8.47 -1.82 -7.63
N ILE A 164 7.21 -2.26 -7.68
CA ILE A 164 6.39 -2.19 -8.89
C ILE A 164 5.83 -0.77 -9.02
N VAL A 165 6.19 -0.03 -10.06
CA VAL A 165 5.73 1.35 -10.28
C VAL A 165 4.89 1.44 -11.54
N SER A 166 3.72 2.06 -11.44
CA SER A 166 2.87 2.37 -12.59
C SER A 166 2.08 3.66 -12.34
N SER A 167 1.74 4.39 -13.41
CA SER A 167 0.77 5.49 -13.40
C SER A 167 -0.65 5.04 -13.76
N SER A 168 -0.84 3.78 -14.10
CA SER A 168 -2.13 3.16 -14.44
C SER A 168 -2.57 2.22 -13.32
N CYS A 169 -3.80 2.41 -12.83
CA CYS A 169 -4.38 1.56 -11.79
C CYS A 169 -4.50 0.10 -12.24
N GLU A 170 -4.95 -0.15 -13.49
CA GLU A 170 -5.10 -1.48 -14.05
C GLU A 170 -3.76 -2.20 -14.17
N ASP A 171 -2.77 -1.51 -14.76
CA ASP A 171 -1.45 -2.09 -14.99
C ASP A 171 -0.77 -2.41 -13.66
N LEU A 172 -0.87 -1.51 -12.66
CA LEU A 172 -0.31 -1.73 -11.34
C LEU A 172 -0.86 -3.00 -10.69
N ILE A 173 -2.21 -3.14 -10.67
CA ILE A 173 -2.85 -4.30 -10.05
C ILE A 173 -2.52 -5.59 -10.83
N ASN A 174 -2.50 -5.56 -12.15
CA ASN A 174 -2.13 -6.72 -12.95
C ASN A 174 -0.68 -7.14 -12.69
N LEU A 175 0.26 -6.20 -12.70
CA LEU A 175 1.67 -6.45 -12.37
C LEU A 175 1.85 -7.04 -10.96
N ILE A 176 1.09 -6.55 -9.97
CA ILE A 176 1.11 -7.09 -8.60
C ILE A 176 0.61 -8.53 -8.57
N ILE A 177 -0.49 -8.85 -9.27
CA ILE A 177 -1.09 -10.18 -9.29
C ILE A 177 -0.20 -11.18 -10.04
N GLU A 178 0.43 -10.74 -11.12
CA GLU A 178 1.34 -11.53 -11.95
C GLU A 178 2.74 -11.69 -11.35
N ASN A 179 3.08 -10.88 -10.33
CA ASN A 179 4.36 -10.95 -9.65
C ASN A 179 4.44 -12.22 -8.79
N GLU A 180 4.90 -13.30 -9.41
CA GLU A 180 5.17 -14.55 -8.71
C GLU A 180 6.45 -14.42 -7.89
N ARG A 181 6.30 -14.53 -6.57
CA ARG A 181 7.43 -14.57 -5.63
C ARG A 181 7.63 -16.00 -5.15
N PRO A 182 8.77 -16.62 -5.47
CA PRO A 182 9.05 -17.99 -5.02
C PRO A 182 9.24 -18.03 -3.50
N ASP A 183 8.72 -19.10 -2.87
CA ASP A 183 8.86 -19.31 -1.41
C ASP A 183 10.32 -19.35 -0.93
N ASN A 184 11.25 -19.69 -1.83
CA ASN A 184 12.69 -19.78 -1.57
C ASN A 184 13.46 -18.59 -2.18
N ASP A 185 12.90 -17.40 -2.13
CA ASP A 185 13.56 -16.20 -2.64
C ASP A 185 14.88 -15.94 -1.89
N ASP A 186 15.96 -15.84 -2.65
CA ASP A 186 17.29 -15.53 -2.11
C ASP A 186 17.41 -14.01 -1.88
N TRP A 187 16.84 -13.56 -0.76
CA TRP A 187 16.84 -12.16 -0.37
C TRP A 187 18.25 -11.58 -0.16
N THR A 188 19.28 -12.45 0.04
CA THR A 188 20.67 -11.98 0.21
C THR A 188 21.18 -11.29 -1.05
N LYS A 189 20.68 -11.67 -2.23
CA LYS A 189 20.99 -10.97 -3.49
C LYS A 189 20.50 -9.53 -3.50
N ARG A 190 19.44 -9.23 -2.74
CA ARG A 190 18.93 -7.87 -2.61
C ARG A 190 19.82 -7.00 -1.72
N LEU A 191 20.62 -7.62 -0.87
CA LEU A 191 21.64 -6.94 -0.06
C LEU A 191 22.98 -6.79 -0.79
N GLY A 192 23.14 -7.40 -1.98
CA GLY A 192 24.43 -7.41 -2.67
C GLY A 192 25.46 -8.35 -2.05
N LEU A 193 25.01 -9.37 -1.30
CA LEU A 193 25.86 -10.38 -0.63
C LEU A 193 25.99 -11.66 -1.46
#